data_174c36dd20df0fe5b398c5708627438b
#
_entry.id   174c36dd20df0fe5b398c5708627438b
#
_cell.length_a   1.000
_cell.length_b   1.000
_cell.length_c   1.000
_cell.angle_alpha   90.00
_cell.angle_beta   90.00
_cell.angle_gamma   90.00
#
_symmetry.space_group_name_H-M   'P 1'
#
loop_
_entity.id
_entity.type
_entity.pdbx_description
1 polymer ?
#
loop_
_entity_poly.entity_id
_entity_poly.type
_entity_poly.pdbx_seq_one_letter_code
_entity_poly.pdbx_strand_id
1 'polypeptide(L)'
;MEIIMEKEPITPQGIEKIKNELENLKNIKRPKIIAAIAEARGHGDLKENAEYHAAKEEQSKTEGRIIAINDLIARANIIDVTKLDKKDNVVFGATVNLLNLDNNKKKTYKIVGKDEADIIKNYIYF
;
A
#
# COMPACT_ATOMS: atom_id res chain seq x y z
N MET A 1 15.17 -24.89 -10.46
CA MET A 1 13.99 -24.67 -9.58
C MET A 1 13.31 -23.38 -9.99
N GLU A 2 12.11 -23.47 -10.48
CA GLU A 2 11.33 -22.27 -10.79
C GLU A 2 10.75 -21.70 -9.52
N ILE A 3 11.01 -20.41 -9.30
CA ILE A 3 10.36 -19.67 -8.23
C ILE A 3 9.07 -19.10 -8.80
N ILE A 4 7.95 -19.66 -8.38
CA ILE A 4 6.64 -19.13 -8.77
C ILE A 4 6.30 -18.01 -7.79
N MET A 5 6.32 -16.77 -8.29
CA MET A 5 5.85 -15.62 -7.52
C MET A 5 4.33 -15.54 -7.63
N GLU A 6 3.67 -15.46 -6.49
CA GLU A 6 2.23 -15.20 -6.44
C GLU A 6 1.95 -13.78 -6.93
N LYS A 7 1.05 -13.66 -7.91
CA LYS A 7 0.67 -12.36 -8.46
C LYS A 7 -0.45 -11.72 -7.62
N GLU A 8 -0.30 -10.43 -7.35
CA GLU A 8 -1.29 -9.64 -6.64
C GLU A 8 -2.12 -8.82 -7.64
N PRO A 9 -3.44 -9.04 -7.70
CA PRO A 9 -4.29 -8.20 -8.55
C PRO A 9 -4.37 -6.79 -7.99
N ILE A 10 -4.26 -5.81 -8.88
CA ILE A 10 -4.33 -4.39 -8.52
C ILE A 10 -4.95 -3.59 -9.65
N THR A 11 -5.67 -2.51 -9.32
CA THR A 11 -6.21 -1.60 -10.31
C THR A 11 -5.10 -0.69 -10.88
N PRO A 12 -5.29 -0.12 -12.09
CA PRO A 12 -4.34 0.86 -12.62
C PRO A 12 -4.16 2.07 -11.69
N GLN A 13 -5.23 2.52 -11.04
CA GLN A 13 -5.18 3.63 -10.10
C GLN A 13 -4.41 3.25 -8.83
N GLY A 14 -4.59 2.02 -8.35
CA GLY A 14 -3.89 1.51 -7.18
C GLY A 14 -2.39 1.41 -7.40
N ILE A 15 -1.94 0.89 -8.54
CA ILE A 15 -0.51 0.79 -8.83
C ILE A 15 0.14 2.16 -8.99
N GLU A 16 -0.56 3.12 -9.57
CA GLU A 16 -0.07 4.50 -9.69
C GLU A 16 0.10 5.14 -8.32
N LYS A 17 -0.87 4.98 -7.44
CA LYS A 17 -0.80 5.48 -6.06
C LYS A 17 0.40 4.90 -5.30
N ILE A 18 0.65 3.61 -5.45
CA ILE A 18 1.77 2.93 -4.80
C ILE A 18 3.11 3.41 -5.36
N LYS A 19 3.21 3.60 -6.67
CA LYS A 19 4.42 4.17 -7.31
C LYS A 19 4.69 5.59 -6.83
N ASN A 20 3.66 6.40 -6.66
CA ASN A 20 3.80 7.76 -6.13
C ASN A 20 4.24 7.74 -4.67
N GLU A 21 3.74 6.83 -3.86
CA GLU A 21 4.19 6.63 -2.48
C GLU A 21 5.68 6.25 -2.45
N LEU A 22 6.11 5.32 -3.30
CA LEU A 22 7.50 4.91 -3.39
C LEU A 22 8.42 6.08 -3.74
N GLU A 23 8.03 6.89 -4.72
CA GLU A 23 8.79 8.08 -5.11
C GLU A 23 8.91 9.07 -3.95
N ASN A 24 7.83 9.33 -3.22
CA ASN A 24 7.83 10.18 -2.05
C ASN A 24 8.78 9.65 -0.96
N LEU A 25 8.72 8.35 -0.67
CA LEU A 25 9.58 7.73 0.33
C LEU A 25 11.06 7.83 -0.02
N LYS A 26 11.41 7.63 -1.28
CA LYS A 26 12.80 7.69 -1.75
C LYS A 26 13.35 9.10 -1.87
N ASN A 27 12.55 10.03 -2.38
CA ASN A 27 13.03 11.35 -2.79
C ASN A 27 12.76 12.45 -1.75
N ILE A 28 11.81 12.25 -0.85
CA ILE A 28 11.43 13.24 0.16
C ILE A 28 11.70 12.72 1.57
N LYS A 29 11.10 11.61 1.94
CA LYS A 29 11.16 11.09 3.32
C LYS A 29 12.54 10.56 3.69
N ARG A 30 13.14 9.74 2.83
CA ARG A 30 14.48 9.17 3.09
C ARG A 30 15.54 10.26 3.29
N PRO A 31 15.66 11.28 2.43
CA PRO A 31 16.62 12.36 2.66
C PRO A 31 16.40 13.12 3.96
N LYS A 32 15.17 13.37 4.35
CA LYS A 32 14.83 14.02 5.63
C LYS A 32 15.28 13.18 6.83
N ILE A 33 15.11 11.88 6.76
CA ILE A 33 15.52 10.97 7.83
C ILE A 33 17.04 10.93 7.93
N ILE A 34 17.75 10.87 6.81
CA ILE A 34 19.22 10.90 6.78
C ILE A 34 19.73 12.19 7.42
N ALA A 35 19.13 13.33 7.09
CA ALA A 35 19.47 14.61 7.68
C ALA A 35 19.18 14.63 9.20
N ALA A 36 18.05 14.06 9.63
CA ALA A 36 17.70 13.99 11.04
C ALA A 36 18.68 13.12 11.84
N ILE A 37 19.15 12.01 11.27
CA ILE A 37 20.16 11.14 11.91
C ILE A 37 21.48 11.89 12.05
N ALA A 38 21.91 12.60 11.00
CA ALA A 38 23.16 13.36 11.02
C ALA A 38 23.09 14.47 12.08
N GLU A 39 21.98 15.19 12.15
CA GLU A 39 21.76 16.21 13.18
C GLU A 39 21.76 15.63 14.58
N ALA A 40 21.05 14.53 14.81
CA ALA A 40 20.98 13.87 16.11
C ALA A 40 22.36 13.39 16.59
N ARG A 41 23.21 12.90 15.69
CA ARG A 41 24.58 12.50 16.01
C ARG A 41 25.40 13.67 16.56
N GLY A 42 25.13 14.88 16.10
CA GLY A 42 25.81 16.08 16.58
C GLY A 42 25.48 16.46 18.03
N HIS A 43 24.45 15.89 18.63
CA HIS A 43 24.01 16.20 19.99
C HIS A 43 24.68 15.37 21.09
N GLY A 44 25.62 14.47 20.76
CA GLY A 44 26.43 13.77 21.73
C GLY A 44 26.18 12.26 21.86
N ASP A 45 26.02 11.73 23.08
CA ASP A 45 25.97 10.30 23.36
C ASP A 45 24.81 9.61 22.63
N LEU A 46 25.16 8.66 21.73
CA LEU A 46 24.17 7.92 20.92
C LEU A 46 23.31 6.96 21.74
N LYS A 47 23.82 6.44 22.87
CA LYS A 47 23.07 5.47 23.68
C LYS A 47 21.86 6.11 24.40
N GLU A 48 21.97 7.37 24.81
CA GLU A 48 20.94 8.09 25.53
C GLU A 48 20.23 9.15 24.67
N ASN A 49 20.57 9.21 23.38
CA ASN A 49 20.03 10.20 22.47
C ASN A 49 18.70 9.74 21.90
N ALA A 50 17.60 10.22 22.51
CA ALA A 50 16.24 9.87 22.11
C ALA A 50 15.92 10.29 20.66
N GLU A 51 16.44 11.42 20.20
CA GLU A 51 16.27 11.90 18.82
C GLU A 51 16.92 10.99 17.82
N TYR A 52 18.13 10.52 18.15
CA TYR A 52 18.87 9.55 17.32
C TYR A 52 18.10 8.23 17.20
N HIS A 53 17.62 7.69 18.32
CA HIS A 53 16.87 6.43 18.33
C HIS A 53 15.54 6.54 17.57
N ALA A 54 14.83 7.66 17.72
CA ALA A 54 13.59 7.91 17.00
C ALA A 54 13.83 8.00 15.49
N ALA A 55 14.89 8.69 15.06
CA ALA A 55 15.25 8.81 13.64
C ALA A 55 15.67 7.45 13.05
N LYS A 56 16.39 6.64 13.80
CA LYS A 56 16.77 5.28 13.38
C LYS A 56 15.57 4.35 13.25
N GLU A 57 14.60 4.46 14.16
CA GLU A 57 13.35 3.71 14.08
C GLU A 57 12.54 4.11 12.84
N GLU A 58 12.42 5.41 12.59
CA GLU A 58 11.74 5.93 11.40
C GLU A 58 12.43 5.48 10.11
N GLN A 59 13.76 5.44 10.10
CA GLN A 59 14.54 4.90 8.99
C GLN A 59 14.18 3.43 8.72
N SER A 60 14.14 2.62 9.77
CA SER A 60 13.79 1.20 9.65
C SER A 60 12.40 0.99 9.06
N LYS A 61 11.40 1.73 9.53
CA LYS A 61 10.03 1.68 9.02
C LYS A 61 9.95 2.11 7.56
N THR A 62 10.65 3.17 7.20
CA THR A 62 10.65 3.71 5.83
C THR A 62 11.32 2.73 4.86
N GLU A 63 12.48 2.19 5.21
CA GLU A 63 13.16 1.21 4.37
C GLU A 63 12.36 -0.09 4.24
N GLY A 64 11.70 -0.53 5.31
CA GLY A 64 10.80 -1.68 5.28
C GLY A 64 9.62 -1.46 4.34
N ARG A 65 9.03 -0.28 4.35
CA ARG A 65 7.93 0.07 3.45
C ARG A 65 8.39 0.11 1.99
N ILE A 66 9.57 0.65 1.73
CA ILE A 66 10.16 0.69 0.37
C ILE A 66 10.35 -0.73 -0.16
N ILE A 67 10.89 -1.63 0.66
CA ILE A 67 11.07 -3.05 0.28
C ILE A 67 9.71 -3.69 -0.03
N ALA A 68 8.71 -3.49 0.81
CA ALA A 68 7.37 -4.04 0.62
C ALA A 68 6.73 -3.52 -0.67
N ILE A 69 6.87 -2.23 -0.98
CA ILE A 69 6.33 -1.64 -2.21
C ILE A 69 7.05 -2.20 -3.44
N ASN A 70 8.37 -2.31 -3.42
CA ASN A 70 9.12 -2.88 -4.52
C ASN A 70 8.70 -4.33 -4.80
N ASP A 71 8.49 -5.13 -3.75
CA ASP A 71 7.98 -6.48 -3.87
C ASP A 71 6.58 -6.51 -4.49
N LEU A 72 5.69 -5.66 -4.01
CA LEU A 72 4.33 -5.55 -4.54
C LEU A 72 4.32 -5.16 -6.01
N ILE A 73 5.13 -4.17 -6.43
CA ILE A 73 5.23 -3.76 -7.82
C ILE A 73 5.74 -4.92 -8.68
N ALA A 74 6.73 -5.68 -8.18
CA ALA A 74 7.28 -6.84 -8.90
C ALA A 74 6.24 -7.95 -9.12
N ARG A 75 5.30 -8.11 -8.18
CA ARG A 75 4.25 -9.13 -8.22
C ARG A 75 2.92 -8.61 -8.76
N ALA A 76 2.81 -7.32 -9.05
CA ALA A 76 1.54 -6.71 -9.45
C ALA A 76 1.03 -7.29 -10.77
N ASN A 77 -0.24 -7.66 -10.76
CA ASN A 77 -1.02 -8.01 -11.95
C ASN A 77 -2.06 -6.90 -12.14
N ILE A 78 -1.77 -5.96 -13.04
CA ILE A 78 -2.62 -4.80 -13.26
C ILE A 78 -3.84 -5.25 -14.06
N ILE A 79 -5.03 -5.10 -13.47
CA ILE A 79 -6.29 -5.49 -14.08
C ILE A 79 -7.07 -4.24 -14.44
N ASP A 80 -7.26 -4.03 -15.74
CA ASP A 80 -8.11 -2.97 -16.25
C ASP A 80 -9.57 -3.46 -16.28
N VAL A 81 -10.35 -2.96 -15.33
CA VAL A 81 -11.74 -3.38 -15.15
C VAL A 81 -12.65 -3.00 -16.31
N THR A 82 -12.24 -2.02 -17.12
CA THR A 82 -13.02 -1.62 -18.30
C THR A 82 -12.95 -2.67 -19.43
N LYS A 83 -11.96 -3.57 -19.37
CA LYS A 83 -11.74 -4.64 -20.35
C LYS A 83 -12.27 -5.99 -19.88
N LEU A 84 -12.83 -6.07 -18.66
CA LEU A 84 -13.41 -7.31 -18.14
C LEU A 84 -14.81 -7.51 -18.67
N ASP A 85 -15.13 -8.77 -19.02
CA ASP A 85 -16.50 -9.14 -19.40
C ASP A 85 -17.43 -9.00 -18.20
N LYS A 86 -18.54 -8.29 -18.41
CA LYS A 86 -19.61 -8.19 -17.42
C LYS A 86 -20.42 -9.50 -17.44
N LYS A 87 -20.11 -10.36 -16.49
CA LYS A 87 -20.90 -11.57 -16.23
C LYS A 87 -21.75 -11.38 -14.97
N ASP A 88 -22.62 -12.33 -14.69
CA ASP A 88 -23.48 -12.30 -13.50
C ASP A 88 -22.71 -12.48 -12.18
N ASN A 89 -21.41 -12.68 -12.25
CA ASN A 89 -20.53 -12.87 -11.09
C ASN A 89 -19.83 -11.57 -10.70
N VAL A 90 -19.60 -11.39 -9.41
CA VAL A 90 -18.77 -10.32 -8.89
C VAL A 90 -17.32 -10.57 -9.33
N VAL A 91 -16.74 -9.57 -9.97
CA VAL A 91 -15.35 -9.64 -10.46
C VAL A 91 -14.51 -8.54 -9.83
N PHE A 92 -13.19 -8.72 -9.88
CA PHE A 92 -12.23 -7.72 -9.41
C PHE A 92 -12.50 -6.36 -10.07
N GLY A 93 -12.46 -5.30 -9.25
CA GLY A 93 -12.69 -3.93 -9.72
C GLY A 93 -14.15 -3.55 -9.85
N ALA A 94 -15.06 -4.49 -9.70
CA ALA A 94 -16.49 -4.21 -9.79
C ALA A 94 -16.98 -3.42 -8.57
N THR A 95 -17.92 -2.51 -8.83
CA THR A 95 -18.69 -1.88 -7.76
C THR A 95 -19.99 -2.65 -7.60
N VAL A 96 -20.26 -3.15 -6.42
CA VAL A 96 -21.42 -3.99 -6.15
C VAL A 96 -22.35 -3.36 -5.10
N ASN A 97 -23.64 -3.46 -5.34
CA ASN A 97 -24.67 -3.05 -4.40
C ASN A 97 -25.17 -4.29 -3.68
N LEU A 98 -25.05 -4.31 -2.36
CA LEU A 98 -25.49 -5.42 -1.52
C LEU A 98 -26.70 -5.04 -0.69
N LEU A 99 -27.66 -5.97 -0.59
CA LEU A 99 -28.81 -5.85 0.29
C LEU A 99 -28.68 -6.87 1.42
N ASN A 100 -28.65 -6.39 2.66
CA ASN A 100 -28.73 -7.27 3.81
C ASN A 100 -30.19 -7.68 4.03
N LEU A 101 -30.48 -8.96 3.85
CA LEU A 101 -31.86 -9.48 3.94
C LEU A 101 -32.43 -9.46 5.37
N ASP A 102 -31.58 -9.40 6.39
CA ASP A 102 -32.03 -9.40 7.79
C ASP A 102 -32.54 -8.02 8.23
N ASN A 103 -31.97 -6.94 7.73
CA ASN A 103 -32.32 -5.57 8.14
C ASN A 103 -32.69 -4.62 7.00
N ASN A 104 -32.76 -5.12 5.76
CA ASN A 104 -33.06 -4.35 4.54
C ASN A 104 -32.11 -3.16 4.30
N LYS A 105 -30.90 -3.18 4.87
CA LYS A 105 -29.91 -2.14 4.62
C LYS A 105 -29.13 -2.44 3.36
N LYS A 106 -28.90 -1.39 2.57
CA LYS A 106 -28.11 -1.44 1.34
C LYS A 106 -26.73 -0.86 1.58
N LYS A 107 -25.71 -1.50 1.01
CA LYS A 107 -24.33 -0.98 1.00
C LYS A 107 -23.71 -1.19 -0.37
N THR A 108 -22.87 -0.25 -0.75
CA THR A 108 -22.12 -0.31 -2.00
C THR A 108 -20.64 -0.54 -1.68
N TYR A 109 -20.06 -1.57 -2.28
CA TYR A 109 -18.63 -1.88 -2.12
C TYR A 109 -17.95 -1.95 -3.47
N LYS A 110 -16.68 -1.56 -3.50
CA LYS A 110 -15.78 -1.76 -4.64
C LYS A 110 -14.79 -2.86 -4.30
N ILE A 111 -14.65 -3.84 -5.19
CA ILE A 111 -13.69 -4.93 -5.04
C ILE A 111 -12.33 -4.46 -5.55
N VAL A 112 -11.36 -4.43 -4.68
CA VAL A 112 -10.02 -3.90 -4.96
C VAL A 112 -8.93 -4.88 -4.56
N GLY A 113 -7.68 -4.55 -4.87
CA GLY A 113 -6.53 -5.31 -4.41
C GLY A 113 -6.33 -5.16 -2.90
N LYS A 114 -5.59 -6.09 -2.32
CA LYS A 114 -5.35 -6.16 -0.87
C LYS A 114 -4.81 -4.84 -0.30
N ASP A 115 -3.87 -4.21 -1.00
CA ASP A 115 -3.26 -2.95 -0.57
C ASP A 115 -4.12 -1.71 -0.86
N GLU A 116 -5.21 -1.88 -1.59
CA GLU A 116 -6.16 -0.81 -1.90
C GLU A 116 -7.37 -0.80 -0.96
N ALA A 117 -7.54 -1.82 -0.14
CA ALA A 117 -8.70 -1.96 0.73
C ALA A 117 -8.78 -0.81 1.75
N ASP A 118 -9.97 -0.24 1.90
CA ASP A 118 -10.23 0.90 2.77
C ASP A 118 -11.68 0.87 3.25
N ILE A 119 -11.89 0.62 4.53
CA ILE A 119 -13.22 0.51 5.12
C ILE A 119 -14.01 1.81 4.99
N ILE A 120 -13.34 2.96 5.11
CA ILE A 120 -13.98 4.28 5.03
C ILE A 120 -14.54 4.52 3.62
N LYS A 121 -13.82 4.09 2.60
CA LYS A 121 -14.23 4.22 1.19
C LYS A 121 -15.11 3.07 0.70
N ASN A 122 -15.39 2.08 1.54
CA ASN A 122 -16.08 0.83 1.18
C ASN A 122 -15.34 0.04 0.09
N TYR A 123 -14.01 0.06 0.13
CA TYR A 123 -13.14 -0.75 -0.73
C TYR A 123 -12.78 -2.03 0.01
N ILE A 124 -13.15 -3.17 -0.54
CA ILE A 124 -12.92 -4.49 0.05
C ILE A 124 -12.13 -5.38 -0.91
N TYR A 125 -11.49 -6.41 -0.37
CA TYR A 125 -10.78 -7.42 -1.14
C TYR A 125 -11.22 -8.82 -0.73
N PHE A 126 -10.94 -9.76 -1.60
CA PHE A 126 -11.16 -11.16 -1.30
C PHE A 126 -9.93 -11.78 -0.66
#